data_e72aeff42d948145aeb385b6d47f4908
#
_entry.id   e72aeff42d948145aeb385b6d47f4908
#
_cell.length_a   1.000
_cell.length_b   1.000
_cell.length_c   1.000
_cell.angle_alpha   90.00
_cell.angle_beta   90.00
_cell.angle_gamma   90.00
#
_symmetry.space_group_name_H-M   'P 1'
#
loop_
_entity.id
_entity.type
_entity.pdbx_description
1 polymer ?
#
loop_
_entity_poly.entity_id
_entity_poly.type
_entity_poly.pdbx_seq_one_letter_code
_entity_poly.pdbx_strand_id
1 'polypeptide(L)'
;HFCGFETLSAPVRAQLARVADIWQTRLAGDLLGVYLHGSLALGRFAEPVSDLDLLIVTGRRMPRRERLSVAAAVFEADRKPCPLEMSALYIGDLRPWRHPAVCQFHYSGMWSDTYRRLLDGRLKDCFLLDTDFPDDDIACHVRLTRERGVCVFGCPPAKLLPAVPETDFWQSICGGVGTFDLYAYAPRCLPGNLLALVRGLSYKVEKTILSKYDAGL
;
A
#
# COMPACT_ATOMS: atom_id res chain seq x y z
N HIS A 1 -20.53 0.53 6.86
CA HIS A 1 -20.31 1.97 7.11
C HIS A 1 -18.93 2.33 6.57
N PHE A 2 -18.87 3.26 5.60
CA PHE A 2 -17.60 3.85 5.15
C PHE A 2 -17.00 4.61 6.34
N CYS A 3 -15.81 4.24 6.80
CA CYS A 3 -15.00 5.11 7.65
C CYS A 3 -14.46 6.24 6.77
N GLY A 4 -15.10 7.38 6.81
CA GLY A 4 -14.59 8.59 6.19
C GLY A 4 -13.45 9.19 7.03
N PHE A 5 -12.72 10.13 6.46
CA PHE A 5 -11.68 10.93 7.14
C PHE A 5 -12.14 11.47 8.50
N GLU A 6 -13.43 11.72 8.65
CA GLU A 6 -14.06 12.32 9.83
C GLU A 6 -14.04 11.40 11.06
N THR A 7 -13.95 10.09 10.85
CA THR A 7 -13.94 9.11 11.95
C THR A 7 -12.56 8.85 12.55
N LEU A 8 -11.50 9.33 11.90
CA LEU A 8 -10.13 9.18 12.39
C LEU A 8 -9.83 10.17 13.52
N SER A 9 -8.97 9.76 14.45
CA SER A 9 -8.48 10.64 15.50
C SER A 9 -7.69 11.83 14.92
N ALA A 10 -7.60 12.92 15.68
CA ALA A 10 -6.83 14.10 15.26
C ALA A 10 -5.34 13.77 15.00
N PRO A 11 -4.65 12.93 15.80
CA PRO A 11 -3.28 12.53 15.52
C PRO A 11 -3.13 11.76 14.20
N VAL A 12 -4.05 10.85 13.88
CA VAL A 12 -4.00 10.10 12.61
C VAL A 12 -4.25 11.01 11.41
N ARG A 13 -5.22 11.94 11.53
CA ARG A 13 -5.44 12.95 10.48
C ARG A 13 -4.19 13.82 10.25
N ALA A 14 -3.51 14.21 11.32
CA ALA A 14 -2.27 14.99 11.22
C ALA A 14 -1.14 14.19 10.55
N GLN A 15 -1.02 12.89 10.86
CA GLN A 15 -0.07 12.01 10.18
C GLN A 15 -0.36 11.89 8.69
N LEU A 16 -1.62 11.69 8.31
CA LEU A 16 -2.03 11.63 6.90
C LEU A 16 -1.78 12.92 6.15
N ALA A 17 -2.09 14.07 6.77
CA ALA A 17 -1.79 15.37 6.19
C ALA A 17 -0.28 15.55 5.97
N ARG A 18 0.55 15.15 6.94
CA ARG A 18 2.01 15.16 6.82
C ARG A 18 2.50 14.25 5.69
N VAL A 19 1.94 13.03 5.58
CA VAL A 19 2.31 12.12 4.49
C VAL A 19 1.92 12.71 3.13
N ALA A 20 0.71 13.26 3.00
CA ALA A 20 0.28 13.92 1.76
C ALA A 20 1.19 15.09 1.38
N ASP A 21 1.60 15.92 2.36
CA ASP A 21 2.53 17.03 2.16
C ASP A 21 3.93 16.56 1.73
N ILE A 22 4.41 15.45 2.29
CA ILE A 22 5.67 14.82 1.88
C ILE A 22 5.65 14.52 0.36
N TRP A 23 4.59 13.94 -0.14
CA TRP A 23 4.46 13.59 -1.55
C TRP A 23 4.25 14.81 -2.43
N GLN A 24 3.37 15.74 -2.02
CA GLN A 24 3.09 16.96 -2.76
C GLN A 24 4.33 17.85 -2.92
N THR A 25 5.09 18.02 -1.85
CA THR A 25 6.31 18.86 -1.85
C THR A 25 7.38 18.29 -2.78
N ARG A 26 7.51 16.96 -2.85
CA ARG A 26 8.59 16.31 -3.61
C ARG A 26 8.27 16.07 -5.07
N LEU A 27 7.01 15.86 -5.38
CA LEU A 27 6.57 15.56 -6.76
C LEU A 27 5.84 16.72 -7.42
N ALA A 28 5.39 17.71 -6.64
CA ALA A 28 4.66 18.88 -7.15
C ALA A 28 3.58 18.49 -8.17
N GLY A 29 3.63 19.02 -9.39
CA GLY A 29 2.66 18.77 -10.46
C GLY A 29 2.66 17.32 -10.99
N ASP A 30 3.66 16.50 -10.64
CA ASP A 30 3.74 15.09 -11.05
C ASP A 30 3.04 14.13 -10.08
N LEU A 31 2.55 14.59 -8.93
CA LEU A 31 1.71 13.80 -8.05
C LEU A 31 0.27 13.83 -8.57
N LEU A 32 -0.27 12.69 -8.96
CA LEU A 32 -1.63 12.56 -9.51
C LEU A 32 -2.65 12.12 -8.46
N GLY A 33 -2.23 11.35 -7.45
CA GLY A 33 -3.14 10.91 -6.41
C GLY A 33 -2.44 10.27 -5.21
N VAL A 34 -3.06 10.45 -4.03
CA VAL A 34 -2.74 9.76 -2.78
C VAL A 34 -4.05 9.19 -2.25
N TYR A 35 -4.09 7.88 -2.05
CA TYR A 35 -5.29 7.16 -1.68
C TYR A 35 -5.03 6.25 -0.49
N LEU A 36 -5.96 6.23 0.46
CA LEU A 36 -5.99 5.22 1.52
C LEU A 36 -6.78 4.01 1.06
N HIS A 37 -6.28 2.83 1.41
CA HIS A 37 -6.96 1.56 1.20
C HIS A 37 -6.89 0.64 2.43
N GLY A 38 -6.76 -0.67 2.25
CA GLY A 38 -6.57 -1.63 3.33
C GLY A 38 -7.70 -1.67 4.36
N SER A 39 -7.33 -1.83 5.62
CA SER A 39 -8.27 -1.97 6.73
C SER A 39 -9.16 -0.74 6.91
N LEU A 40 -8.63 0.47 6.63
CA LEU A 40 -9.38 1.71 6.74
C LEU A 40 -10.52 1.76 5.72
N ALA A 41 -10.22 1.48 4.45
CA ALA A 41 -11.23 1.45 3.38
C ALA A 41 -12.29 0.36 3.58
N LEU A 42 -11.97 -0.68 4.34
CA LEU A 42 -12.88 -1.77 4.70
C LEU A 42 -13.61 -1.54 6.03
N GLY A 43 -13.43 -0.38 6.69
CA GLY A 43 -14.13 -0.02 7.92
C GLY A 43 -13.67 -0.81 9.15
N ARG A 44 -12.44 -1.32 9.14
CA ARG A 44 -11.85 -2.14 10.23
C ARG A 44 -10.49 -1.60 10.69
N PHE A 45 -10.28 -0.31 10.54
CA PHE A 45 -9.08 0.35 11.03
C PHE A 45 -9.11 0.45 12.56
N ALA A 46 -8.03 0.05 13.21
CA ALA A 46 -7.85 0.07 14.67
C ALA A 46 -6.56 0.83 15.05
N GLU A 47 -6.72 2.05 15.58
CA GLU A 47 -5.61 2.87 16.07
C GLU A 47 -5.01 2.29 17.37
N PRO A 48 -3.70 2.31 17.55
CA PRO A 48 -2.63 2.64 16.60
C PRO A 48 -2.04 1.40 15.92
N VAL A 49 -2.77 0.26 15.93
CA VAL A 49 -2.25 -1.07 15.57
C VAL A 49 -2.30 -1.32 14.06
N SER A 50 -3.37 -0.86 13.41
CA SER A 50 -3.50 -1.00 11.95
C SER A 50 -2.55 -0.07 11.22
N ASP A 51 -1.97 -0.58 10.13
CA ASP A 51 -1.19 0.23 9.20
C ASP A 51 -2.10 1.22 8.45
N LEU A 52 -1.54 2.37 8.11
CA LEU A 52 -2.12 3.26 7.13
C LEU A 52 -1.62 2.85 5.75
N ASP A 53 -2.46 2.12 5.03
CA ASP A 53 -2.17 1.59 3.70
C ASP A 53 -2.42 2.68 2.65
N LEU A 54 -1.37 3.11 1.93
CA LEU A 54 -1.47 4.17 0.93
C LEU A 54 -1.05 3.69 -0.46
N LEU A 55 -1.82 4.08 -1.46
CA LEU A 55 -1.46 3.96 -2.86
C LEU A 55 -1.23 5.35 -3.44
N ILE A 56 -0.02 5.56 -3.97
CA ILE A 56 0.41 6.81 -4.56
C ILE A 56 0.50 6.63 -6.08
N VAL A 57 0.00 7.59 -6.84
CA VAL A 57 0.08 7.57 -8.30
C VAL A 57 0.81 8.81 -8.78
N THR A 58 1.82 8.59 -9.61
CA THR A 58 2.67 9.65 -10.16
C THR A 58 2.52 9.78 -11.67
N GLY A 59 2.72 10.99 -12.20
CA GLY A 59 2.68 11.31 -13.62
C GLY A 59 3.97 10.94 -14.36
N ARG A 60 5.06 10.67 -13.64
CA ARG A 60 6.35 10.22 -14.17
C ARG A 60 7.03 9.24 -13.21
N ARG A 61 8.09 8.61 -13.69
CA ARG A 61 8.96 7.79 -12.83
C ARG A 61 9.79 8.67 -11.89
N MET A 62 10.03 8.17 -10.71
CA MET A 62 10.84 8.81 -9.67
C MET A 62 12.30 8.41 -9.84
N PRO A 63 13.24 9.35 -9.99
CA PRO A 63 14.65 9.02 -9.90
C PRO A 63 15.04 8.63 -8.46
N ARG A 64 16.11 7.85 -8.32
CA ARG A 64 16.60 7.34 -7.02
C ARG A 64 16.68 8.40 -5.93
N ARG A 65 17.18 9.59 -6.26
CA ARG A 65 17.30 10.71 -5.29
C ARG A 65 15.97 11.13 -4.69
N GLU A 66 14.90 11.11 -5.49
CA GLU A 66 13.55 11.45 -5.00
C GLU A 66 12.99 10.34 -4.14
N ARG A 67 13.16 9.06 -4.56
CA ARG A 67 12.76 7.90 -3.75
C ARG A 67 13.46 7.93 -2.38
N LEU A 68 14.76 8.21 -2.34
CA LEU A 68 15.50 8.35 -1.07
C LEU A 68 15.00 9.51 -0.22
N SER A 69 14.70 10.66 -0.84
CA SER A 69 14.17 11.83 -0.13
C SER A 69 12.77 11.57 0.45
N VAL A 70 11.91 10.86 -0.31
CA VAL A 70 10.60 10.42 0.17
C VAL A 70 10.78 9.42 1.31
N ALA A 71 11.64 8.39 1.12
CA ALA A 71 11.89 7.37 2.12
C ALA A 71 12.33 7.96 3.47
N ALA A 72 13.24 8.95 3.44
CA ALA A 72 13.69 9.63 4.65
C ALA A 72 12.54 10.31 5.40
N ALA A 73 11.71 11.06 4.69
CA ALA A 73 10.59 11.78 5.30
C ALA A 73 9.46 10.85 5.77
N VAL A 74 9.19 9.77 5.03
CA VAL A 74 8.21 8.75 5.41
C VAL A 74 8.69 8.00 6.65
N PHE A 75 9.98 7.62 6.69
CA PHE A 75 10.59 6.97 7.86
C PHE A 75 10.45 7.80 9.14
N GLU A 76 10.60 9.13 9.03
CA GLU A 76 10.38 10.07 10.13
C GLU A 76 8.89 10.20 10.53
N ALA A 77 7.96 9.97 9.61
CA ALA A 77 6.51 10.04 9.85
C ALA A 77 5.92 8.72 10.31
N ASP A 78 6.63 7.60 10.11
CA ASP A 78 6.18 6.25 10.46
C ASP A 78 5.96 6.11 11.97
N ARG A 79 4.91 5.34 12.36
CA ARG A 79 4.51 5.08 13.75
C ARG A 79 4.27 6.36 14.59
N LYS A 80 3.77 7.42 13.94
CA LYS A 80 3.44 8.68 14.61
C LYS A 80 2.04 9.18 14.20
N PRO A 81 0.95 8.53 14.66
CA PRO A 81 0.87 7.42 15.62
C PRO A 81 0.86 6.02 15.01
N CYS A 82 0.45 5.84 13.74
CA CYS A 82 0.24 4.54 13.11
C CYS A 82 1.42 4.11 12.24
N PRO A 83 1.65 2.80 12.07
CA PRO A 83 2.56 2.31 11.06
C PRO A 83 2.11 2.76 9.67
N LEU A 84 3.07 2.95 8.77
CA LEU A 84 2.82 3.30 7.38
C LEU A 84 3.18 2.15 6.46
N GLU A 85 2.29 1.86 5.52
CA GLU A 85 2.59 1.01 4.38
C GLU A 85 2.17 1.75 3.10
N MET A 86 3.04 1.79 2.09
CA MET A 86 2.72 2.49 0.85
C MET A 86 3.47 1.97 -0.36
N SER A 87 2.76 2.00 -1.48
CA SER A 87 3.33 1.72 -2.80
C SER A 87 3.09 2.90 -3.73
N ALA A 88 4.12 3.29 -4.50
CA ALA A 88 3.99 4.32 -5.52
C ALA A 88 4.10 3.73 -6.92
N LEU A 89 3.16 4.09 -7.78
CA LEU A 89 2.98 3.59 -9.13
C LEU A 89 3.06 4.73 -10.14
N TYR A 90 3.73 4.48 -11.25
CA TYR A 90 3.70 5.40 -12.39
C TYR A 90 2.47 5.13 -13.26
N ILE A 91 1.68 6.16 -13.55
CA ILE A 91 0.43 6.03 -14.32
C ILE A 91 0.64 5.40 -15.70
N GLY A 92 1.80 5.60 -16.32
CA GLY A 92 2.12 5.02 -17.63
C GLY A 92 2.29 3.49 -17.59
N ASP A 93 2.58 2.90 -16.44
CA ASP A 93 2.64 1.44 -16.28
C ASP A 93 1.28 0.83 -15.98
N LEU A 94 0.33 1.64 -15.54
CA LEU A 94 -1.05 1.21 -15.26
C LEU A 94 -1.95 1.25 -16.49
N ARG A 95 -1.54 1.92 -17.57
CA ARG A 95 -2.35 2.10 -18.79
C ARG A 95 -1.51 1.88 -20.04
N PRO A 96 -1.65 0.73 -20.73
CA PRO A 96 -2.60 -0.36 -20.45
C PRO A 96 -2.23 -1.16 -19.20
N TRP A 97 -3.24 -1.70 -18.52
CA TRP A 97 -3.03 -2.57 -17.36
C TRP A 97 -2.23 -3.82 -17.73
N ARG A 98 -1.29 -4.18 -16.87
CA ARG A 98 -0.49 -5.41 -16.97
C ARG A 98 -0.30 -6.00 -15.57
N HIS A 99 -0.22 -7.33 -15.50
CA HIS A 99 0.03 -8.05 -14.25
C HIS A 99 1.23 -8.99 -14.43
N PRO A 100 2.17 -9.05 -13.47
CA PRO A 100 2.27 -8.19 -12.28
C PRO A 100 2.52 -6.72 -12.66
N ALA A 101 1.91 -5.82 -11.89
CA ALA A 101 2.10 -4.40 -12.09
C ALA A 101 3.44 -3.95 -11.51
N VAL A 102 3.98 -2.84 -12.05
CA VAL A 102 5.30 -2.35 -11.66
C VAL A 102 5.18 -1.33 -10.53
N CYS A 103 5.86 -1.60 -9.42
CA CYS A 103 6.04 -0.69 -8.30
C CYS A 103 7.37 0.05 -8.45
N GLN A 104 7.36 1.37 -8.27
CA GLN A 104 8.58 2.18 -8.33
C GLN A 104 9.10 2.60 -6.95
N PHE A 105 8.29 2.47 -5.92
CA PHE A 105 8.66 2.74 -4.53
C PHE A 105 7.73 1.97 -3.60
N HIS A 106 8.29 1.29 -2.61
CA HIS A 106 7.52 0.62 -1.57
C HIS A 106 8.14 0.91 -0.22
N TYR A 107 7.30 1.24 0.76
CA TYR A 107 7.66 1.40 2.16
C TYR A 107 6.71 0.59 3.03
N SER A 108 7.27 -0.17 3.95
CA SER A 108 6.50 -0.85 5.01
C SER A 108 7.37 -1.11 6.24
N GLY A 109 6.73 -1.40 7.35
CA GLY A 109 7.41 -1.75 8.60
C GLY A 109 8.35 -2.94 8.48
N MET A 110 8.12 -3.84 7.52
CA MET A 110 8.98 -4.99 7.21
C MET A 110 10.38 -4.54 6.77
N TRP A 111 10.48 -3.42 6.07
CA TRP A 111 11.72 -2.87 5.53
C TRP A 111 12.36 -1.79 6.41
N SER A 112 11.85 -1.55 7.62
CA SER A 112 12.33 -0.48 8.51
C SER A 112 13.84 -0.53 8.77
N ASP A 113 14.42 -1.73 8.99
CA ASP A 113 15.86 -1.87 9.18
C ASP A 113 16.67 -1.57 7.92
N THR A 114 16.16 -2.00 6.76
CA THR A 114 16.76 -1.69 5.46
C THR A 114 16.78 -0.18 5.23
N TYR A 115 15.66 0.50 5.46
CA TYR A 115 15.59 1.97 5.33
C TYR A 115 16.50 2.68 6.32
N ARG A 116 16.55 2.23 7.57
CA ARG A 116 17.50 2.79 8.56
C ARG A 116 18.93 2.70 8.06
N ARG A 117 19.37 1.53 7.59
CA ARG A 117 20.72 1.31 7.08
C ARG A 117 21.03 2.13 5.83
N LEU A 118 20.06 2.34 4.94
CA LEU A 118 20.17 3.23 3.80
C LEU A 118 20.36 4.69 4.23
N LEU A 119 19.53 5.17 5.15
CA LEU A 119 19.54 6.55 5.62
C LEU A 119 20.80 6.87 6.44
N ASP A 120 21.32 5.89 7.19
CA ASP A 120 22.60 6.00 7.93
C ASP A 120 23.83 5.84 7.03
N GLY A 121 23.64 5.61 5.72
CA GLY A 121 24.76 5.38 4.79
C GLY A 121 25.47 4.03 4.93
N ARG A 122 24.95 3.11 5.75
CA ARG A 122 25.50 1.76 5.95
C ARG A 122 25.09 0.77 4.86
N LEU A 123 24.12 1.11 4.05
CA LEU A 123 23.70 0.39 2.85
C LEU A 123 23.66 1.39 1.68
N LYS A 124 24.35 1.04 0.57
CA LYS A 124 24.44 1.94 -0.60
C LYS A 124 23.40 1.62 -1.66
N ASP A 125 23.18 0.34 -1.91
CA ASP A 125 22.31 -0.16 -2.97
C ASP A 125 21.14 -0.93 -2.37
N CYS A 126 19.93 -0.69 -2.89
CA CYS A 126 18.73 -1.36 -2.46
C CYS A 126 17.70 -1.36 -3.58
N PHE A 127 17.19 -2.53 -3.95
CA PHE A 127 16.19 -2.67 -5.01
C PHE A 127 14.97 -1.78 -4.81
N LEU A 128 14.55 -1.53 -3.55
CA LEU A 128 13.42 -0.66 -3.23
C LEU A 128 13.58 0.80 -3.72
N LEU A 129 14.83 1.24 -3.94
CA LEU A 129 15.14 2.60 -4.40
C LEU A 129 15.80 2.64 -5.78
N ASP A 130 16.49 1.57 -6.16
CA ASP A 130 17.37 1.58 -7.31
C ASP A 130 16.68 1.15 -8.60
N THR A 131 15.67 0.28 -8.47
CA THR A 131 14.95 -0.28 -9.61
C THR A 131 13.44 -0.19 -9.43
N ASP A 132 12.72 -0.18 -10.54
CA ASP A 132 11.30 -0.50 -10.54
C ASP A 132 11.18 -2.02 -10.55
N PHE A 133 10.22 -2.58 -9.83
CA PHE A 133 10.08 -4.03 -9.68
C PHE A 133 8.63 -4.47 -9.86
N PRO A 134 8.40 -5.65 -10.45
CA PRO A 134 7.07 -6.24 -10.51
C PRO A 134 6.63 -6.65 -9.10
N ASP A 135 5.36 -6.41 -8.80
CA ASP A 135 4.77 -6.74 -7.52
C ASP A 135 3.37 -7.31 -7.74
N ASP A 136 3.18 -8.55 -7.36
CA ASP A 136 1.93 -9.28 -7.54
C ASP A 136 0.80 -8.68 -6.69
N ASP A 137 1.09 -8.08 -5.54
CA ASP A 137 0.10 -7.53 -4.62
C ASP A 137 -0.56 -6.25 -5.16
N ILE A 138 0.07 -5.58 -6.11
CA ILE A 138 -0.45 -4.33 -6.68
C ILE A 138 -1.83 -4.51 -7.32
N ALA A 139 -2.15 -5.66 -7.89
CA ALA A 139 -3.48 -5.89 -8.44
C ALA A 139 -4.56 -5.83 -7.36
N CYS A 140 -4.29 -6.39 -6.16
CA CYS A 140 -5.17 -6.26 -5.01
C CYS A 140 -5.27 -4.80 -4.52
N HIS A 141 -4.14 -4.11 -4.42
CA HIS A 141 -4.10 -2.72 -3.96
C HIS A 141 -4.85 -1.78 -4.91
N VAL A 142 -4.62 -1.89 -6.21
CA VAL A 142 -5.30 -1.05 -7.22
C VAL A 142 -6.81 -1.32 -7.24
N ARG A 143 -7.23 -2.57 -7.23
CA ARG A 143 -8.66 -2.91 -7.24
C ARG A 143 -9.37 -2.42 -5.98
N LEU A 144 -8.82 -2.73 -4.80
CA LEU A 144 -9.39 -2.28 -3.53
C LEU A 144 -9.47 -0.75 -3.46
N THR A 145 -8.38 -0.07 -3.85
CA THR A 145 -8.34 1.40 -3.88
C THR A 145 -9.36 1.97 -4.84
N ARG A 146 -9.49 1.40 -6.05
CA ARG A 146 -10.47 1.86 -7.04
C ARG A 146 -11.91 1.73 -6.55
N GLU A 147 -12.25 0.62 -5.86
CA GLU A 147 -13.61 0.29 -5.44
C GLU A 147 -13.99 0.92 -4.08
N ARG A 148 -13.04 1.03 -3.16
CA ARG A 148 -13.28 1.39 -1.76
C ARG A 148 -12.35 2.47 -1.21
N GLY A 149 -11.29 2.83 -1.95
CA GLY A 149 -10.26 3.74 -1.48
C GLY A 149 -10.79 5.14 -1.15
N VAL A 150 -10.20 5.75 -0.13
CA VAL A 150 -10.46 7.11 0.30
C VAL A 150 -9.43 8.04 -0.34
N CYS A 151 -9.90 9.06 -1.06
CA CYS A 151 -9.04 10.04 -1.71
C CYS A 151 -8.50 11.02 -0.67
N VAL A 152 -7.17 11.04 -0.49
CA VAL A 152 -6.45 12.01 0.35
C VAL A 152 -6.04 13.23 -0.50
N PHE A 153 -5.58 12.96 -1.73
CA PHE A 153 -5.18 13.99 -2.69
C PHE A 153 -5.47 13.52 -4.12
N GLY A 154 -5.85 14.44 -4.99
CA GLY A 154 -6.10 14.19 -6.40
C GLY A 154 -7.58 13.98 -6.73
N CYS A 155 -7.86 13.28 -7.84
CA CYS A 155 -9.23 12.97 -8.24
C CYS A 155 -9.70 11.64 -7.63
N PRO A 156 -11.03 11.36 -7.63
CA PRO A 156 -11.54 10.07 -7.16
C PRO A 156 -10.80 8.88 -7.77
N PRO A 157 -10.47 7.83 -6.98
CA PRO A 157 -9.60 6.74 -7.44
C PRO A 157 -10.14 6.04 -8.69
N ALA A 158 -11.46 5.88 -8.82
CA ALA A 158 -12.07 5.27 -9.99
C ALA A 158 -11.86 6.04 -11.32
N LYS A 159 -11.51 7.33 -11.26
CA LYS A 159 -11.17 8.14 -12.44
C LYS A 159 -9.71 7.95 -12.86
N LEU A 160 -8.82 7.70 -11.89
CA LEU A 160 -7.39 7.59 -12.14
C LEU A 160 -6.94 6.15 -12.34
N LEU A 161 -7.39 5.24 -11.48
CA LEU A 161 -6.95 3.85 -11.50
C LEU A 161 -7.72 3.03 -12.55
N PRO A 162 -7.05 2.10 -13.28
CA PRO A 162 -7.69 1.22 -14.21
C PRO A 162 -8.55 0.17 -13.51
N ALA A 163 -9.47 -0.45 -14.25
CA ALA A 163 -10.10 -1.67 -13.81
C ALA A 163 -9.07 -2.81 -13.85
N VAL A 164 -9.04 -3.63 -12.80
CA VAL A 164 -8.19 -4.82 -12.71
C VAL A 164 -9.03 -6.04 -13.11
N PRO A 165 -8.57 -6.84 -14.09
CA PRO A 165 -9.25 -8.08 -14.46
C PRO A 165 -9.39 -9.02 -13.26
N GLU A 166 -10.50 -9.76 -13.22
CA GLU A 166 -10.77 -10.72 -12.13
C GLU A 166 -9.68 -11.79 -12.01
N THR A 167 -9.13 -12.22 -13.15
CA THR A 167 -8.03 -13.19 -13.22
C THR A 167 -6.78 -12.68 -12.50
N ASP A 168 -6.40 -11.43 -12.75
CA ASP A 168 -5.20 -10.83 -12.20
C ASP A 168 -5.36 -10.54 -10.70
N PHE A 169 -6.54 -10.08 -10.31
CA PHE A 169 -6.89 -9.93 -8.90
C PHE A 169 -6.83 -11.25 -8.15
N TRP A 170 -7.36 -12.33 -8.76
CA TRP A 170 -7.29 -13.65 -8.17
C TRP A 170 -5.86 -14.20 -8.09
N GLN A 171 -5.04 -13.99 -9.14
CA GLN A 171 -3.62 -14.34 -9.11
C GLN A 171 -2.87 -13.62 -7.99
N SER A 172 -3.14 -12.32 -7.79
CA SER A 172 -2.59 -11.54 -6.69
C SER A 172 -2.94 -12.14 -5.32
N ILE A 173 -4.21 -12.52 -5.10
CA ILE A 173 -4.63 -13.19 -3.86
C ILE A 173 -3.88 -14.53 -3.68
N CYS A 174 -3.78 -15.33 -4.74
CA CYS A 174 -3.11 -16.63 -4.71
C CYS A 174 -1.59 -16.49 -4.52
N GLY A 175 -0.97 -15.48 -5.14
CA GLY A 175 0.45 -15.16 -4.97
C GLY A 175 0.79 -14.84 -3.51
N GLY A 176 0.02 -13.97 -2.89
CA GLY A 176 0.14 -13.67 -1.47
C GLY A 176 -0.02 -14.89 -0.56
N VAL A 177 -0.83 -15.88 -0.95
CA VAL A 177 -1.00 -17.15 -0.22
C VAL A 177 0.11 -18.14 -0.54
N GLY A 178 0.54 -18.23 -1.79
CA GLY A 178 1.54 -19.21 -2.26
C GLY A 178 2.96 -18.98 -1.76
N THR A 179 3.29 -17.76 -1.37
CA THR A 179 4.58 -17.42 -0.75
C THR A 179 4.65 -17.81 0.73
N PHE A 180 3.57 -18.37 1.29
CA PHE A 180 3.56 -18.88 2.67
C PHE A 180 4.28 -20.23 2.74
N ASP A 181 5.56 -20.19 2.97
CA ASP A 181 6.23 -21.30 3.63
C ASP A 181 5.80 -21.28 5.11
N LEU A 182 4.75 -22.05 5.41
CA LEU A 182 4.18 -22.15 6.76
C LEU A 182 5.20 -22.58 7.80
N TYR A 183 6.33 -23.12 7.38
CA TYR A 183 7.41 -23.60 8.25
C TYR A 183 8.55 -22.58 8.43
N ALA A 184 8.72 -21.66 7.48
CA ALA A 184 9.80 -20.68 7.51
C ALA A 184 9.45 -19.38 8.24
N TYR A 185 8.15 -19.08 8.44
CA TYR A 185 7.72 -17.84 9.07
C TYR A 185 7.65 -17.96 10.59
N ALA A 186 8.17 -16.92 11.26
CA ALA A 186 8.09 -16.83 12.71
C ALA A 186 6.62 -16.98 13.19
N PRO A 187 6.36 -17.66 14.31
CA PRO A 187 4.99 -17.91 14.83
C PRO A 187 4.12 -16.64 14.93
N ARG A 188 4.74 -15.49 15.12
CA ARG A 188 4.05 -14.18 15.17
C ARG A 188 3.39 -13.74 13.86
N CYS A 189 3.81 -14.27 12.72
CA CYS A 189 3.22 -13.95 11.40
C CYS A 189 2.06 -14.87 11.04
N LEU A 190 1.96 -16.03 11.70
CA LEU A 190 0.97 -17.06 11.38
C LEU A 190 -0.49 -16.58 11.43
N PRO A 191 -0.94 -15.81 12.46
CA PRO A 191 -2.32 -15.34 12.49
C PRO A 191 -2.68 -14.45 11.31
N GLY A 192 -1.79 -13.54 10.92
CA GLY A 192 -1.99 -12.65 9.78
C GLY A 192 -2.08 -13.42 8.45
N ASN A 193 -1.27 -14.46 8.31
CA ASN A 193 -1.23 -15.33 7.14
C ASN A 193 -2.51 -16.17 7.02
N LEU A 194 -2.96 -16.78 8.11
CA LEU A 194 -4.21 -17.54 8.15
C LEU A 194 -5.41 -16.66 7.78
N LEU A 195 -5.48 -15.44 8.33
CA LEU A 195 -6.54 -14.50 8.01
C LEU A 195 -6.49 -14.03 6.54
N ALA A 196 -5.30 -13.92 5.94
CA ALA A 196 -5.17 -13.62 4.52
C ALA A 196 -5.68 -14.79 3.65
N LEU A 197 -5.38 -16.03 4.04
CA LEU A 197 -5.89 -17.24 3.37
C LEU A 197 -7.42 -17.32 3.45
N VAL A 198 -8.00 -17.14 4.64
CA VAL A 198 -9.46 -17.17 4.84
C VAL A 198 -10.13 -16.07 4.02
N ARG A 199 -9.56 -14.86 3.97
CA ARG A 199 -10.04 -13.77 3.12
C ARG A 199 -10.04 -14.14 1.64
N GLY A 200 -8.99 -14.81 1.16
CA GLY A 200 -8.92 -15.32 -0.22
C GLY A 200 -10.01 -16.35 -0.51
N LEU A 201 -10.23 -17.29 0.41
CA LEU A 201 -11.29 -18.32 0.28
C LEU A 201 -12.68 -17.70 0.29
N SER A 202 -12.98 -16.78 1.20
CA SER A 202 -14.25 -16.03 1.23
C SER A 202 -14.49 -15.31 -0.10
N TYR A 203 -13.45 -14.61 -0.62
CA TYR A 203 -13.59 -13.96 -1.90
C TYR A 203 -13.90 -14.93 -3.05
N LYS A 204 -13.28 -16.12 -3.04
CA LYS A 204 -13.55 -17.15 -4.07
C LYS A 204 -15.04 -17.55 -4.10
N VAL A 205 -15.65 -17.64 -2.91
CA VAL A 205 -17.06 -18.09 -2.76
C VAL A 205 -18.03 -16.94 -2.95
N GLU A 206 -17.80 -15.82 -2.25
CA GLU A 206 -18.79 -14.73 -2.14
C GLU A 206 -18.55 -13.60 -3.15
N LYS A 207 -17.39 -13.58 -3.82
CA LYS A 207 -16.98 -12.49 -4.73
C LYS A 207 -16.98 -11.11 -4.09
N THR A 208 -16.85 -11.06 -2.77
CA THR A 208 -16.85 -9.82 -1.97
C THR A 208 -15.47 -9.63 -1.32
N ILE A 209 -14.91 -8.42 -1.45
CA ILE A 209 -13.66 -8.08 -0.78
C ILE A 209 -13.98 -7.79 0.69
N LEU A 210 -13.59 -8.69 1.58
CA LEU A 210 -13.74 -8.59 3.01
C LEU A 210 -12.43 -8.14 3.68
N SER A 211 -12.55 -7.57 4.88
CA SER A 211 -11.40 -7.39 5.75
C SER A 211 -10.92 -8.74 6.31
N LYS A 212 -9.69 -8.79 6.85
CA LYS A 212 -9.20 -9.99 7.55
C LYS A 212 -10.11 -10.39 8.71
N TYR A 213 -10.69 -9.40 9.41
CA TYR A 213 -11.60 -9.62 10.53
C TYR A 213 -12.93 -10.22 10.06
N ASP A 214 -13.58 -9.60 9.06
CA ASP A 214 -14.90 -10.04 8.59
C ASP A 214 -14.83 -11.42 7.90
N ALA A 215 -13.74 -11.74 7.25
CA ALA A 215 -13.52 -13.05 6.65
C ALA A 215 -13.21 -14.17 7.69
N GLY A 216 -12.79 -13.79 8.90
CA GLY A 216 -12.50 -14.71 10.00
C GLY A 216 -13.69 -15.02 10.90
N LEU A 217 -14.86 -14.38 10.65
CA LEU A 217 -16.12 -14.66 11.35
C LEU A 217 -16.93 -15.72 10.61
#